data_5147ffd1dd6bb95cd6183eac844a2f9b
#
_entry.id   5147ffd1dd6bb95cd6183eac844a2f9b
#
_cell.length_a   1.000
_cell.length_b   1.000
_cell.length_c   1.000
_cell.angle_alpha   90.00
_cell.angle_beta   90.00
_cell.angle_gamma   90.00
#
_symmetry.space_group_name_H-M   'P 1'
#
loop_
_entity.id
_entity.type
_entity.pdbx_description
1 polymer ?
#
loop_
_entity_poly.entity_id
_entity_poly.type
_entity_poly.pdbx_seq_one_letter_code
_entity_poly.pdbx_strand_id
1 'polypeptide(L)'
;NLFYFDKEQFYKTVPEVDIIFHTNPNQVSNLDFTVNEFEKILKKWKKKIFFIDESYHGFGHTSLISLVKKYKNIYVLRSVTKSFGMAPHRIGFLIGHKNNILKFKAFQTPYPLSLFSGKILEYFLKNMDLIKNYQLNVRKGRDFLCEGLRKKGFRINNPLGNSINIEFDSKIDMRKKYQLLMKKNIITKQNVYYKKFYLRITCDETKVMKKILENF
;
A
#
# COMPACT_ATOMS: atom_id res chain seq x y z
N ASN A 1 16.84 -16.71 5.88
CA ASN A 1 15.65 -16.27 6.65
C ASN A 1 15.28 -14.82 6.38
N LEU A 2 15.11 -14.53 5.16
CA LEU A 2 14.79 -13.20 4.70
C LEU A 2 13.28 -13.08 4.68
N PHE A 3 12.72 -12.10 5.41
CA PHE A 3 11.44 -11.51 5.08
C PHE A 3 10.19 -11.87 5.90
N TYR A 4 10.28 -12.47 7.06
CA TYR A 4 9.23 -12.22 8.03
C TYR A 4 9.61 -10.95 8.82
N PHE A 5 9.13 -9.79 8.38
CA PHE A 5 9.44 -8.52 8.99
C PHE A 5 8.30 -8.15 9.93
N ASP A 6 8.50 -8.37 11.20
CA ASP A 6 7.63 -7.92 12.29
C ASP A 6 8.23 -6.71 13.02
N LYS A 7 7.54 -6.21 14.03
CA LYS A 7 8.03 -5.07 14.81
C LYS A 7 9.36 -5.37 15.52
N GLU A 8 9.58 -6.60 15.98
CA GLU A 8 10.83 -6.99 16.64
C GLU A 8 12.01 -6.91 15.67
N GLN A 9 11.87 -7.48 14.49
CA GLN A 9 12.85 -7.38 13.41
C GLN A 9 13.12 -5.92 13.02
N PHE A 10 12.08 -5.11 12.92
CA PHE A 10 12.23 -3.68 12.66
C PHE A 10 13.11 -3.01 13.71
N TYR A 11 12.82 -3.22 15.00
CA TYR A 11 13.59 -2.62 16.09
C TYR A 11 15.04 -3.12 16.16
N LYS A 12 15.33 -4.34 15.73
CA LYS A 12 16.69 -4.89 15.64
C LYS A 12 17.47 -4.30 14.45
N THR A 13 16.80 -3.98 13.34
CA THR A 13 17.45 -3.50 12.11
C THR A 13 17.72 -2.00 12.12
N VAL A 14 16.84 -1.19 12.72
CA VAL A 14 16.98 0.29 12.71
C VAL A 14 18.33 0.80 13.20
N PRO A 15 18.95 0.27 14.29
CA PRO A 15 20.27 0.73 14.73
C PRO A 15 21.36 0.58 13.67
N GLU A 16 21.28 -0.45 12.82
CA GLU A 16 22.31 -0.87 11.86
C GLU A 16 22.31 -0.06 10.55
N VAL A 17 21.32 0.83 10.35
CA VAL A 17 21.14 1.54 9.08
C VAL A 17 20.92 3.04 9.31
N ASP A 18 21.22 3.88 8.33
CA ASP A 18 21.02 5.33 8.43
C ASP A 18 19.70 5.78 7.81
N ILE A 19 19.23 5.07 6.79
CA ILE A 19 18.00 5.38 6.06
C ILE A 19 17.10 4.17 6.07
N ILE A 20 15.86 4.37 6.45
CA ILE A 20 14.83 3.35 6.54
C ILE A 20 13.71 3.66 5.55
N PHE A 21 13.44 2.73 4.62
CA PHE A 21 12.26 2.75 3.79
C PHE A 21 11.23 1.77 4.35
N HIS A 22 10.09 2.28 4.77
CA HIS A 22 9.01 1.49 5.34
C HIS A 22 7.70 1.77 4.62
N THR A 23 6.99 0.72 4.18
CA THR A 23 5.65 0.84 3.60
C THR A 23 4.60 0.81 4.70
N ASN A 24 3.69 1.79 4.72
CA ASN A 24 2.61 1.91 5.70
C ASN A 24 1.27 2.20 4.98
N PRO A 25 0.37 1.21 4.83
CA PRO A 25 0.47 -0.17 5.32
C PRO A 25 1.42 -1.04 4.49
N ASN A 26 2.00 -2.07 5.13
CA ASN A 26 2.70 -3.12 4.41
C ASN A 26 1.70 -4.22 4.02
N GLN A 27 1.56 -4.48 2.73
CA GLN A 27 0.57 -5.44 2.20
C GLN A 27 0.99 -6.91 2.33
N VAL A 28 2.23 -7.18 2.71
CA VAL A 28 2.77 -8.53 2.81
C VAL A 28 2.97 -8.97 4.24
N SER A 29 3.62 -8.14 5.06
CA SER A 29 3.98 -8.49 6.44
C SER A 29 2.94 -8.05 7.48
N ASN A 30 1.92 -7.28 7.10
CA ASN A 30 0.98 -6.63 8.01
C ASN A 30 1.66 -5.76 9.09
N LEU A 31 2.90 -5.34 8.83
CA LEU A 31 3.62 -4.44 9.71
C LEU A 31 3.01 -3.04 9.59
N ASP A 32 2.27 -2.67 10.61
CA ASP A 32 1.61 -1.37 10.72
C ASP A 32 1.98 -0.71 12.06
N PHE A 33 2.14 0.61 12.04
CA PHE A 33 2.45 1.41 13.22
C PHE A 33 1.37 2.46 13.45
N THR A 34 0.97 2.60 14.69
CA THR A 34 0.18 3.75 15.13
C THR A 34 1.05 5.02 15.14
N VAL A 35 0.41 6.18 15.11
CA VAL A 35 1.11 7.48 15.23
C VAL A 35 1.98 7.53 16.49
N ASN A 36 1.44 7.07 17.62
CA ASN A 36 2.16 7.08 18.90
C ASN A 36 3.38 6.15 18.92
N GLU A 37 3.25 4.95 18.33
CA GLU A 37 4.39 4.03 18.22
C GLU A 37 5.49 4.62 17.34
N PHE A 38 5.10 5.17 16.18
CA PHE A 38 6.09 5.74 15.27
C PHE A 38 6.73 7.02 15.81
N GLU A 39 5.99 7.81 16.57
CA GLU A 39 6.53 8.99 17.26
C GLU A 39 7.64 8.60 18.26
N LYS A 40 7.47 7.49 18.99
CA LYS A 40 8.52 6.95 19.88
C LYS A 40 9.76 6.53 19.09
N ILE A 41 9.59 5.94 17.91
CA ILE A 41 10.67 5.56 17.01
C ILE A 41 11.47 6.78 16.59
N LEU A 42 10.80 7.84 16.11
CA LEU A 42 11.45 9.08 15.67
C LEU A 42 12.22 9.78 16.80
N LYS A 43 11.67 9.78 18.01
CA LYS A 43 12.32 10.34 19.22
C LYS A 43 13.57 9.55 19.62
N LYS A 44 13.51 8.22 19.53
CA LYS A 44 14.63 7.34 19.90
C LYS A 44 15.77 7.45 18.90
N TRP A 45 15.48 7.47 17.60
CA TRP A 45 16.49 7.46 16.53
C TRP A 45 16.53 8.78 15.74
N LYS A 46 16.81 9.88 16.44
CA LYS A 46 16.81 11.25 15.88
C LYS A 46 17.76 11.46 14.69
N LYS A 47 18.85 10.68 14.63
CA LYS A 47 19.85 10.76 13.55
C LYS A 47 19.52 9.90 12.34
N LYS A 48 18.57 8.96 12.45
CA LYS A 48 18.15 8.10 11.35
C LYS A 48 17.06 8.78 10.53
N ILE A 49 17.01 8.49 9.22
CA ILE A 49 16.04 9.08 8.28
C ILE A 49 15.00 8.02 7.93
N PHE A 50 13.73 8.38 8.00
CA PHE A 50 12.62 7.49 7.74
C PHE A 50 11.82 7.97 6.52
N PHE A 51 11.77 7.17 5.47
CA PHE A 51 10.87 7.33 4.33
C PHE A 51 9.70 6.36 4.48
N ILE A 52 8.49 6.90 4.61
CA ILE A 52 7.27 6.13 4.81
C ILE A 52 6.46 6.15 3.53
N ASP A 53 6.33 5.00 2.89
CA ASP A 53 5.53 4.87 1.69
C ASP A 53 4.06 4.61 2.06
N GLU A 54 3.24 5.65 1.91
CA GLU A 54 1.78 5.62 2.08
C GLU A 54 1.05 5.58 0.73
N SER A 55 1.61 4.92 -0.30
CA SER A 55 0.96 4.80 -1.62
C SER A 55 -0.41 4.13 -1.58
N TYR A 56 -0.71 3.38 -0.53
CA TYR A 56 -2.03 2.78 -0.28
C TYR A 56 -2.90 3.57 0.70
N HIS A 57 -2.59 4.84 0.90
CA HIS A 57 -3.41 5.76 1.70
C HIS A 57 -4.87 5.77 1.23
N GLY A 58 -5.81 5.82 2.19
CA GLY A 58 -7.26 5.87 1.93
C GLY A 58 -7.97 4.52 2.00
N PHE A 59 -7.24 3.40 2.12
CA PHE A 59 -7.83 2.07 2.20
C PHE A 59 -7.94 1.50 3.62
N GLY A 60 -7.93 2.35 4.64
CA GLY A 60 -8.28 1.96 6.02
C GLY A 60 -7.10 1.68 6.93
N HIS A 61 -6.03 2.48 6.85
CA HIS A 61 -4.90 2.41 7.79
C HIS A 61 -4.60 3.77 8.41
N THR A 62 -3.77 3.77 9.44
CA THR A 62 -3.33 4.99 10.13
C THR A 62 -2.23 5.68 9.34
N SER A 63 -2.42 6.98 9.04
CA SER A 63 -1.39 7.79 8.38
C SER A 63 -0.42 8.39 9.40
N LEU A 64 0.86 8.42 9.05
CA LEU A 64 1.92 9.05 9.83
C LEU A 64 2.21 10.50 9.42
N ILE A 65 1.42 11.05 8.48
CA ILE A 65 1.63 12.39 7.92
C ILE A 65 1.64 13.51 8.96
N SER A 66 0.90 13.36 10.07
CA SER A 66 0.86 14.34 11.15
C SER A 66 2.23 14.56 11.81
N LEU A 67 3.11 13.56 11.74
CA LEU A 67 4.45 13.61 12.34
C LEU A 67 5.44 14.48 11.55
N VAL A 68 5.22 14.72 10.26
CA VAL A 68 6.15 15.51 9.43
C VAL A 68 6.24 16.98 9.84
N LYS A 69 5.22 17.51 10.54
CA LYS A 69 5.24 18.88 11.09
C LYS A 69 6.12 18.97 12.33
N LYS A 70 6.26 17.88 13.09
CA LYS A 70 6.97 17.83 14.38
C LYS A 70 8.41 17.34 14.24
N TYR A 71 8.68 16.46 13.28
CA TYR A 71 9.96 15.75 13.16
C TYR A 71 10.62 16.00 11.80
N LYS A 72 11.93 16.32 11.81
CA LYS A 72 12.72 16.59 10.61
C LYS A 72 13.26 15.32 9.95
N ASN A 73 13.23 14.20 10.65
CA ASN A 73 13.79 12.93 10.20
C ASN A 73 12.75 11.94 9.63
N ILE A 74 11.55 12.42 9.31
CA ILE A 74 10.52 11.63 8.63
C ILE A 74 10.11 12.30 7.31
N TYR A 75 9.92 11.48 6.29
CA TYR A 75 9.33 11.82 5.01
C TYR A 75 8.20 10.85 4.72
N VAL A 76 7.07 11.36 4.22
CA VAL A 76 5.93 10.53 3.80
C VAL A 76 5.78 10.63 2.29
N LEU A 77 5.79 9.49 1.62
CA LEU A 77 5.50 9.40 0.19
C LEU A 77 4.03 9.04 0.01
N ARG A 78 3.34 9.76 -0.85
CA ARG A 78 1.98 9.45 -1.28
C ARG A 78 1.90 9.39 -2.78
N SER A 79 0.93 8.64 -3.27
CA SER A 79 0.70 8.49 -4.70
C SER A 79 -0.80 8.51 -5.00
N VAL A 80 -1.19 9.14 -6.08
CA VAL A 80 -2.56 9.05 -6.60
C VAL A 80 -2.80 7.77 -7.41
N THR A 81 -1.73 7.04 -7.72
CA THR A 81 -1.76 5.80 -8.51
C THR A 81 -2.79 4.80 -8.01
N LYS A 82 -2.83 4.58 -6.69
CA LYS A 82 -3.73 3.61 -6.06
C LYS A 82 -4.92 4.30 -5.40
N SER A 83 -4.64 5.29 -4.56
CA SER A 83 -5.64 5.96 -3.72
C SER A 83 -6.67 6.77 -4.52
N PHE A 84 -6.35 7.19 -5.75
CA PHE A 84 -7.24 7.92 -6.65
C PHE A 84 -7.60 7.12 -7.91
N GLY A 85 -7.10 5.89 -8.08
CA GLY A 85 -7.27 5.14 -9.32
C GLY A 85 -6.56 5.73 -10.54
N MET A 86 -5.58 6.62 -10.34
CA MET A 86 -4.91 7.39 -11.39
C MET A 86 -3.55 6.79 -11.79
N ALA A 87 -3.47 5.49 -11.99
CA ALA A 87 -2.22 4.79 -12.28
C ALA A 87 -1.47 5.31 -13.52
N PRO A 88 -2.11 5.66 -14.65
CA PRO A 88 -1.43 6.15 -15.84
C PRO A 88 -0.78 7.54 -15.67
N HIS A 89 -1.24 8.35 -14.71
CA HIS A 89 -0.80 9.74 -14.56
C HIS A 89 0.54 9.90 -13.86
N ARG A 90 1.06 8.87 -13.21
CA ARG A 90 2.40 8.82 -12.58
C ARG A 90 2.69 9.96 -11.60
N ILE A 91 1.72 10.32 -10.77
CA ILE A 91 1.85 11.41 -9.79
C ILE A 91 2.13 10.84 -8.41
N GLY A 92 3.15 11.38 -7.76
CA GLY A 92 3.47 11.12 -6.36
C GLY A 92 3.86 12.40 -5.64
N PHE A 93 3.85 12.34 -4.32
CA PHE A 93 4.17 13.45 -3.44
C PHE A 93 5.20 13.00 -2.41
N LEU A 94 6.25 13.79 -2.22
CA LEU A 94 7.15 13.69 -1.09
C LEU A 94 6.79 14.79 -0.08
N ILE A 95 6.40 14.39 1.10
CA ILE A 95 5.93 15.27 2.17
C ILE A 95 6.91 15.17 3.34
N GLY A 96 7.39 16.31 3.80
CA GLY A 96 8.36 16.36 4.89
C GLY A 96 8.48 17.75 5.49
N HIS A 97 9.39 17.94 6.42
CA HIS A 97 9.67 19.25 6.99
C HIS A 97 10.13 20.24 5.91
N LYS A 98 9.60 21.48 5.93
CA LYS A 98 9.82 22.51 4.90
C LYS A 98 11.29 22.66 4.46
N ASN A 99 12.20 22.82 5.42
CA ASN A 99 13.61 23.04 5.11
C ASN A 99 14.29 21.85 4.40
N ASN A 100 13.79 20.64 4.65
CA ASN A 100 14.31 19.44 4.02
C ASN A 100 13.76 19.30 2.59
N ILE A 101 12.47 19.56 2.41
CA ILE A 101 11.83 19.50 1.07
C ILE A 101 12.45 20.53 0.12
N LEU A 102 12.85 21.71 0.61
CA LEU A 102 13.55 22.71 -0.21
C LEU A 102 14.87 22.16 -0.78
N LYS A 103 15.58 21.29 -0.05
CA LYS A 103 16.80 20.65 -0.56
C LYS A 103 16.49 19.67 -1.71
N PHE A 104 15.39 18.93 -1.63
CA PHE A 104 14.98 18.02 -2.71
C PHE A 104 14.57 18.76 -3.98
N LYS A 105 14.10 20.00 -3.88
CA LYS A 105 13.75 20.82 -5.05
C LYS A 105 14.93 21.00 -6.04
N ALA A 106 16.16 21.07 -5.53
CA ALA A 106 17.35 21.22 -6.36
C ALA A 106 17.59 19.99 -7.28
N PHE A 107 17.03 18.83 -6.95
CA PHE A 107 17.15 17.59 -7.72
C PHE A 107 15.91 17.28 -8.57
N GLN A 108 14.90 18.16 -8.53
CA GLN A 108 13.68 17.96 -9.29
C GLN A 108 13.93 18.29 -10.77
N THR A 109 13.40 17.46 -11.67
CA THR A 109 13.43 17.75 -13.10
C THR A 109 12.64 19.03 -13.43
N PRO A 110 12.99 19.77 -14.49
CA PRO A 110 12.28 21.01 -14.87
C PRO A 110 10.78 20.83 -15.09
N TYR A 111 10.37 19.67 -15.61
CA TYR A 111 8.99 19.32 -15.92
C TYR A 111 8.57 18.02 -15.22
N PRO A 112 8.37 18.04 -13.89
CA PRO A 112 8.12 16.82 -13.12
C PRO A 112 6.72 16.23 -13.34
N LEU A 113 5.81 17.01 -13.91
CA LEU A 113 4.40 16.63 -14.09
C LEU A 113 3.89 17.14 -15.44
N SER A 114 3.20 16.29 -16.20
CA SER A 114 2.52 16.74 -17.41
C SER A 114 1.35 17.65 -17.06
N LEU A 115 1.11 18.67 -17.91
CA LEU A 115 -0.01 19.61 -17.71
C LEU A 115 -1.35 18.87 -17.63
N PHE A 116 -1.56 17.87 -18.50
CA PHE A 116 -2.78 17.07 -18.52
C PHE A 116 -3.00 16.32 -17.20
N SER A 117 -1.97 15.62 -16.71
CA SER A 117 -2.05 14.92 -15.43
C SER A 117 -2.30 15.88 -14.25
N GLY A 118 -1.69 17.07 -14.30
CA GLY A 118 -1.90 18.12 -13.31
C GLY A 118 -3.35 18.63 -13.30
N LYS A 119 -3.96 18.86 -14.46
CA LYS A 119 -5.36 19.30 -14.59
C LYS A 119 -6.35 18.24 -14.09
N ILE A 120 -6.12 16.98 -14.42
CA ILE A 120 -6.96 15.88 -13.88
C ILE A 120 -6.84 15.79 -12.37
N LEU A 121 -5.63 15.89 -11.82
CA LEU A 121 -5.43 15.90 -10.38
C LEU A 121 -6.15 17.09 -9.72
N GLU A 122 -6.04 18.28 -10.28
CA GLU A 122 -6.74 19.48 -9.80
C GLU A 122 -8.26 19.25 -9.72
N TYR A 123 -8.84 18.63 -10.76
CA TYR A 123 -10.26 18.28 -10.78
C TYR A 123 -10.63 17.35 -9.61
N PHE A 124 -9.86 16.27 -9.39
CA PHE A 124 -10.15 15.34 -8.28
C PHE A 124 -9.92 15.98 -6.91
N LEU A 125 -8.93 16.86 -6.76
CA LEU A 125 -8.73 17.57 -5.50
C LEU A 125 -9.89 18.53 -5.18
N LYS A 126 -10.54 19.10 -6.17
CA LYS A 126 -11.77 19.90 -6.01
C LYS A 126 -13.01 19.03 -5.74
N ASN A 127 -12.97 17.76 -6.13
CA ASN A 127 -14.10 16.82 -6.02
C ASN A 127 -13.70 15.59 -5.15
N MET A 128 -13.17 15.84 -3.95
CA MET A 128 -12.64 14.80 -3.08
C MET A 128 -13.67 13.72 -2.70
N ASP A 129 -14.96 14.02 -2.78
CA ASP A 129 -16.00 13.03 -2.48
C ASP A 129 -16.04 11.88 -3.49
N LEU A 130 -15.68 12.13 -4.75
CA LEU A 130 -15.49 11.07 -5.76
C LEU A 130 -14.40 10.07 -5.29
N ILE A 131 -13.30 10.61 -4.78
CA ILE A 131 -12.18 9.81 -4.30
C ILE A 131 -12.53 9.02 -3.03
N LYS A 132 -13.20 9.67 -2.07
CA LYS A 132 -13.66 9.01 -0.84
C LYS A 132 -14.64 7.86 -1.15
N ASN A 133 -15.58 8.09 -2.10
CA ASN A 133 -16.53 7.07 -2.54
C ASN A 133 -15.83 5.91 -3.24
N TYR A 134 -14.87 6.19 -4.14
CA TYR A 134 -14.04 5.16 -4.75
C TYR A 134 -13.33 4.31 -3.69
N GLN A 135 -12.62 4.95 -2.76
CA GLN A 135 -11.90 4.27 -1.69
C GLN A 135 -12.82 3.43 -0.80
N LEU A 136 -14.01 3.95 -0.48
CA LEU A 136 -15.02 3.23 0.31
C LEU A 136 -15.52 2.00 -0.43
N ASN A 137 -15.82 2.11 -1.73
CA ASN A 137 -16.32 1.00 -2.54
C ASN A 137 -15.27 -0.10 -2.68
N VAL A 138 -14.00 0.26 -2.91
CA VAL A 138 -12.90 -0.70 -2.94
C VAL A 138 -12.72 -1.41 -1.59
N ARG A 139 -12.83 -0.69 -0.47
CA ARG A 139 -12.77 -1.31 0.87
C ARG A 139 -13.92 -2.30 1.08
N LYS A 140 -15.16 -1.90 0.77
CA LYS A 140 -16.33 -2.78 0.88
C LYS A 140 -16.18 -4.05 0.03
N GLY A 141 -15.73 -3.91 -1.22
CA GLY A 141 -15.50 -5.05 -2.09
C GLY A 141 -14.38 -5.96 -1.60
N ARG A 142 -13.27 -5.37 -1.12
CA ARG A 142 -12.17 -6.10 -0.51
C ARG A 142 -12.65 -6.94 0.68
N ASP A 143 -13.36 -6.31 1.62
CA ASP A 143 -13.81 -6.95 2.85
C ASP A 143 -14.81 -8.05 2.54
N PHE A 144 -15.74 -7.84 1.59
CA PHE A 144 -16.65 -8.85 1.06
C PHE A 144 -15.88 -10.05 0.48
N LEU A 145 -14.89 -9.81 -0.38
CA LEU A 145 -14.11 -10.90 -0.99
C LEU A 145 -13.33 -11.67 0.07
N CYS A 146 -12.72 -10.99 1.03
CA CYS A 146 -11.99 -11.63 2.13
C CYS A 146 -12.88 -12.54 2.96
N GLU A 147 -14.07 -12.07 3.34
CA GLU A 147 -15.04 -12.86 4.12
C GLU A 147 -15.50 -14.10 3.33
N GLY A 148 -15.88 -13.91 2.07
CA GLY A 148 -16.32 -15.01 1.21
C GLY A 148 -15.24 -16.07 0.99
N LEU A 149 -14.01 -15.67 0.75
CA LEU A 149 -12.89 -16.59 0.56
C LEU A 149 -12.54 -17.34 1.86
N ARG A 150 -12.58 -16.66 3.01
CA ARG A 150 -12.38 -17.32 4.31
C ARG A 150 -13.45 -18.36 4.60
N LYS A 151 -14.71 -18.09 4.29
CA LYS A 151 -15.82 -19.06 4.38
C LYS A 151 -15.60 -20.28 3.47
N LYS A 152 -14.90 -20.12 2.37
CA LYS A 152 -14.47 -21.23 1.47
C LYS A 152 -13.16 -21.90 1.88
N GLY A 153 -12.59 -21.57 3.06
CA GLY A 153 -11.39 -22.19 3.62
C GLY A 153 -10.06 -21.61 3.12
N PHE A 154 -10.07 -20.52 2.35
CA PHE A 154 -8.81 -19.88 1.91
C PHE A 154 -8.17 -19.04 3.02
N ARG A 155 -6.85 -19.15 3.13
CA ARG A 155 -6.05 -18.28 4.00
C ARG A 155 -5.73 -16.99 3.29
N ILE A 156 -6.05 -15.86 3.94
CA ILE A 156 -5.84 -14.52 3.40
C ILE A 156 -5.13 -13.69 4.45
N ASN A 157 -4.03 -13.06 4.05
CA ASN A 157 -3.39 -12.04 4.90
C ASN A 157 -4.35 -10.87 5.12
N ASN A 158 -4.26 -10.23 6.28
CA ASN A 158 -5.12 -9.09 6.60
C ASN A 158 -4.79 -7.91 5.66
N PRO A 159 -5.68 -7.56 4.72
CA PRO A 159 -5.35 -6.58 3.69
C PRO A 159 -5.61 -5.17 4.20
N LEU A 160 -4.59 -4.33 4.14
CA LEU A 160 -4.67 -2.91 4.51
C LEU A 160 -4.64 -1.95 3.30
N GLY A 161 -4.61 -2.51 2.08
CA GLY A 161 -4.59 -1.74 0.83
C GLY A 161 -5.78 -2.05 -0.08
N ASN A 162 -5.56 -1.92 -1.37
CA ASN A 162 -6.55 -2.21 -2.41
C ASN A 162 -6.37 -3.60 -3.06
N SER A 163 -5.71 -4.53 -2.39
CA SER A 163 -5.50 -5.89 -2.89
C SER A 163 -5.42 -6.88 -1.75
N ILE A 164 -5.68 -8.14 -2.05
CA ILE A 164 -5.53 -9.26 -1.13
C ILE A 164 -4.50 -10.24 -1.65
N ASN A 165 -3.85 -10.97 -0.75
CA ASN A 165 -2.98 -12.10 -1.06
C ASN A 165 -3.62 -13.36 -0.50
N ILE A 166 -3.96 -14.31 -1.38
CA ILE A 166 -4.53 -15.62 -1.05
C ILE A 166 -3.38 -16.60 -0.98
N GLU A 167 -3.17 -17.23 0.17
CA GLU A 167 -2.09 -18.19 0.41
C GLU A 167 -2.46 -19.59 -0.08
N PHE A 168 -1.50 -20.28 -0.69
CA PHE A 168 -1.60 -21.66 -1.15
C PHE A 168 -0.50 -22.50 -0.53
N ASP A 169 -0.78 -23.77 -0.25
CA ASP A 169 0.17 -24.70 0.34
C ASP A 169 1.26 -25.11 -0.64
N SER A 170 0.94 -25.15 -1.93
CA SER A 170 1.90 -25.52 -2.97
C SER A 170 1.88 -24.55 -4.16
N LYS A 171 3.02 -24.49 -4.85
CA LYS A 171 3.14 -23.76 -6.13
C LYS A 171 2.23 -24.35 -7.22
N ILE A 172 1.99 -25.66 -7.15
CA ILE A 172 1.16 -26.39 -8.10
C ILE A 172 -0.28 -25.92 -7.96
N ASP A 173 -0.84 -25.89 -6.74
CA ASP A 173 -2.21 -25.50 -6.49
C ASP A 173 -2.45 -24.03 -6.80
N MET A 174 -1.50 -23.15 -6.44
CA MET A 174 -1.53 -21.76 -6.84
C MET A 174 -1.59 -21.60 -8.37
N ARG A 175 -0.75 -22.35 -9.12
CA ARG A 175 -0.73 -22.29 -10.59
C ARG A 175 -2.01 -22.84 -11.22
N LYS A 176 -2.56 -23.94 -10.70
CA LYS A 176 -3.84 -24.49 -11.15
C LYS A 176 -4.95 -23.44 -11.00
N LYS A 177 -5.07 -22.82 -9.83
CA LYS A 177 -6.05 -21.76 -9.58
C LYS A 177 -5.82 -20.53 -10.49
N TYR A 178 -4.58 -20.11 -10.65
CA TYR A 178 -4.22 -19.02 -11.57
C TYR A 178 -4.72 -19.30 -13.00
N GLN A 179 -4.46 -20.51 -13.54
CA GLN A 179 -4.88 -20.88 -14.89
C GLN A 179 -6.41 -20.92 -15.02
N LEU A 180 -7.13 -21.41 -14.01
CA LEU A 180 -8.61 -21.40 -14.00
C LEU A 180 -9.14 -19.96 -14.05
N LEU A 181 -8.59 -19.05 -13.26
CA LEU A 181 -8.98 -17.64 -13.24
C LEU A 181 -8.67 -16.96 -14.57
N MET A 182 -7.50 -17.22 -15.16
CA MET A 182 -7.11 -16.69 -16.47
C MET A 182 -8.08 -17.12 -17.57
N LYS A 183 -8.54 -18.39 -17.58
CA LYS A 183 -9.57 -18.89 -18.54
C LYS A 183 -10.91 -18.14 -18.38
N LYS A 184 -11.15 -17.51 -17.23
CA LYS A 184 -12.34 -16.67 -16.96
C LYS A 184 -12.06 -15.18 -17.12
N ASN A 185 -10.94 -14.81 -17.76
CA ASN A 185 -10.48 -13.43 -17.93
C ASN A 185 -10.26 -12.67 -16.58
N ILE A 186 -9.99 -13.41 -15.50
CA ILE A 186 -9.64 -12.84 -14.20
C ILE A 186 -8.13 -12.84 -14.06
N ILE A 187 -7.52 -11.67 -14.30
CA ILE A 187 -6.08 -11.49 -14.24
C ILE A 187 -5.64 -11.34 -12.78
N THR A 188 -4.76 -12.23 -12.33
CA THR A 188 -4.18 -12.21 -11.00
C THR A 188 -2.65 -12.18 -11.08
N LYS A 189 -1.99 -11.86 -9.97
CA LYS A 189 -0.52 -11.88 -9.90
C LYS A 189 -0.05 -13.01 -9.00
N GLN A 190 0.82 -13.87 -9.54
CA GLN A 190 1.51 -14.89 -8.75
C GLN A 190 2.68 -14.24 -7.99
N ASN A 191 2.77 -14.48 -6.71
CA ASN A 191 3.85 -14.00 -5.86
C ASN A 191 4.37 -15.15 -4.99
N VAL A 192 5.65 -15.09 -4.67
CA VAL A 192 6.27 -15.98 -3.70
C VAL A 192 6.93 -15.11 -2.64
N TYR A 193 6.44 -15.19 -1.41
CA TYR A 193 7.01 -14.51 -0.26
C TYR A 193 7.28 -15.54 0.84
N TYR A 194 8.44 -15.50 1.47
CA TYR A 194 8.77 -16.36 2.62
C TYR A 194 8.58 -17.87 2.38
N LYS A 195 8.92 -18.33 1.18
CA LYS A 195 8.68 -19.72 0.72
C LYS A 195 7.20 -20.13 0.67
N LYS A 196 6.27 -19.15 0.73
CA LYS A 196 4.84 -19.35 0.57
C LYS A 196 4.36 -18.82 -0.77
N PHE A 197 3.29 -19.37 -1.28
CA PHE A 197 2.76 -19.11 -2.62
C PHE A 197 1.46 -18.32 -2.50
N TYR A 198 1.37 -17.23 -3.24
CA TYR A 198 0.21 -16.34 -3.16
C TYR A 198 -0.33 -15.98 -4.54
N LEU A 199 -1.65 -15.92 -4.65
CA LEU A 199 -2.31 -15.15 -5.70
C LEU A 199 -2.74 -13.79 -5.15
N ARG A 200 -2.28 -12.74 -5.79
CA ARG A 200 -2.69 -11.37 -5.48
C ARG A 200 -3.83 -10.96 -6.39
N ILE A 201 -4.91 -10.47 -5.80
CA ILE A 201 -6.07 -9.91 -6.47
C ILE A 201 -6.18 -8.44 -6.11
N THR A 202 -6.27 -7.57 -7.11
CA THR A 202 -6.64 -6.17 -6.91
C THR A 202 -8.14 -6.09 -6.68
N CYS A 203 -8.54 -5.40 -5.63
CA CYS A 203 -9.95 -5.28 -5.24
C CYS A 203 -10.60 -4.07 -5.90
N ASP A 204 -11.89 -4.20 -6.13
CA ASP A 204 -12.77 -3.21 -6.70
C ASP A 204 -14.10 -3.22 -5.93
N GLU A 205 -15.14 -2.59 -6.42
CA GLU A 205 -16.47 -2.60 -5.81
C GLU A 205 -17.03 -4.01 -5.62
N THR A 206 -17.98 -4.16 -4.69
CA THR A 206 -18.55 -5.46 -4.29
C THR A 206 -19.13 -6.26 -5.46
N LYS A 207 -19.74 -5.59 -6.45
CA LYS A 207 -20.29 -6.24 -7.64
C LYS A 207 -19.23 -6.99 -8.44
N VAL A 208 -18.07 -6.39 -8.61
CA VAL A 208 -16.92 -7.01 -9.30
C VAL A 208 -16.34 -8.14 -8.45
N MET A 209 -16.18 -7.92 -7.14
CA MET A 209 -15.64 -8.92 -6.22
C MET A 209 -16.54 -10.13 -6.06
N LYS A 210 -17.86 -9.98 -6.19
CA LYS A 210 -18.81 -11.10 -6.22
C LYS A 210 -18.51 -12.05 -7.38
N LYS A 211 -18.33 -11.51 -8.59
CA LYS A 211 -17.97 -12.31 -9.78
C LYS A 211 -16.65 -13.06 -9.59
N ILE A 212 -15.67 -12.45 -8.91
CA ILE A 212 -14.41 -13.12 -8.60
C ILE A 212 -14.63 -14.26 -7.61
N LEU A 213 -15.38 -14.03 -6.53
CA LEU A 213 -15.65 -15.03 -5.49
C LEU A 213 -16.37 -16.29 -6.03
N GLU A 214 -17.23 -16.15 -7.03
CA GLU A 214 -17.93 -17.26 -7.70
C GLU A 214 -16.97 -18.22 -8.43
N ASN A 215 -15.73 -17.80 -8.67
CA ASN A 215 -14.71 -18.60 -9.35
C ASN A 215 -13.68 -19.24 -8.39
N PHE A 216 -13.91 -19.14 -7.10
CA PHE A 216 -13.14 -19.79 -6.05
C PHE A 216 -13.96 -20.89 -5.38
#